data_8e4b472f6be8f4483a6d2abf0cb67e4c
#
_entry.id   8e4b472f6be8f4483a6d2abf0cb67e4c
#
_cell.length_a   1.000
_cell.length_b   1.000
_cell.length_c   1.000
_cell.angle_alpha   90.00
_cell.angle_beta   90.00
_cell.angle_gamma   90.00
#
_symmetry.space_group_name_H-M   'P 1'
#
loop_
_entity.id
_entity.type
_entity.pdbx_description
1 polymer ?
#
loop_
_entity_poly.entity_id
_entity_poly.type
_entity_poly.pdbx_seq_one_letter_code
_entity_poly.pdbx_strand_id
1 'polypeptide(L)'
;MPLAKAGQIELSYDRAGEGPPLLLIMGMSGTKHHWGERVLERLRGNFETIVYDHRDAGDSTRTGEPFTIVDLAGDATGLLDALGIESAHVMGISMGGMVAQELALAEPERIASLTLGCTYCGGEGSALASEGVMRKLAEAMSSGDRPTAIRASWEVNVSPSFAANQAEYDRFLKTGMKYGMPVEVIMRQMQAIAGHDTSGRLASLAPPTMVVHGTLDQLLPVQNGRMIAGLVPDSRLEILDGVGHLFFWEQPERAAELVREHAAAVNV
;
A
#
# COMPACT_ATOMS: atom_id res chain seq x y z
N MET A 1 -2.17 18.42 -12.09
CA MET A 1 -2.49 16.98 -12.02
C MET A 1 -3.99 16.86 -11.87
N PRO A 2 -4.63 15.80 -12.38
CA PRO A 2 -6.07 15.66 -12.24
C PRO A 2 -6.46 15.48 -10.77
N LEU A 3 -7.61 16.06 -10.41
CA LEU A 3 -8.23 15.96 -9.10
C LEU A 3 -9.61 15.30 -9.27
N ALA A 4 -9.95 14.38 -8.39
CA ALA A 4 -11.25 13.74 -8.33
C ALA A 4 -11.93 14.09 -7.01
N LYS A 5 -13.22 14.44 -7.05
CA LYS A 5 -13.99 14.82 -5.87
C LYS A 5 -14.47 13.57 -5.14
N ALA A 6 -13.85 13.27 -4.01
CA ALA A 6 -14.23 12.18 -3.10
C ALA A 6 -14.96 12.79 -1.88
N GLY A 7 -16.27 12.82 -1.92
CA GLY A 7 -17.08 13.45 -0.87
C GLY A 7 -16.80 14.96 -0.75
N GLN A 8 -16.19 15.37 0.37
CA GLN A 8 -15.89 16.78 0.67
C GLN A 8 -14.44 17.17 0.32
N ILE A 9 -13.63 16.22 -0.14
CA ILE A 9 -12.23 16.44 -0.47
C ILE A 9 -11.96 16.17 -1.94
N GLU A 10 -10.82 16.62 -2.43
CA GLU A 10 -10.29 16.29 -3.75
C GLU A 10 -9.03 15.45 -3.61
N LEU A 11 -8.98 14.34 -4.31
CA LEU A 11 -7.84 13.44 -4.36
C LEU A 11 -7.08 13.62 -5.67
N SER A 12 -5.79 13.83 -5.56
CA SER A 12 -4.89 13.85 -6.71
C SER A 12 -4.61 12.43 -7.16
N TYR A 13 -4.83 12.16 -8.45
CA TYR A 13 -4.65 10.83 -9.01
C TYR A 13 -3.95 10.87 -10.36
N ASP A 14 -3.42 9.74 -10.79
CA ASP A 14 -3.01 9.47 -12.15
C ASP A 14 -3.70 8.20 -12.64
N ARG A 15 -4.14 8.21 -13.90
CA ARG A 15 -4.83 7.11 -14.57
C ARG A 15 -4.13 6.82 -15.89
N ALA A 16 -3.69 5.57 -16.11
CA ALA A 16 -2.93 5.20 -17.29
C ALA A 16 -3.01 3.71 -17.59
N GLY A 17 -2.80 3.35 -18.86
CA GLY A 17 -2.94 1.98 -19.36
C GLY A 17 -4.32 1.72 -19.92
N GLU A 18 -4.54 0.50 -20.41
CA GLU A 18 -5.80 0.03 -20.99
C GLU A 18 -6.15 -1.33 -20.39
N GLY A 19 -7.44 -1.62 -20.22
CA GLY A 19 -7.92 -2.87 -19.65
C GLY A 19 -8.82 -2.67 -18.43
N PRO A 20 -9.06 -3.72 -17.63
CA PRO A 20 -9.85 -3.57 -16.41
C PRO A 20 -9.19 -2.62 -15.42
N PRO A 21 -9.97 -1.85 -14.64
CA PRO A 21 -9.42 -0.91 -13.67
C PRO A 21 -8.69 -1.63 -12.53
N LEU A 22 -7.50 -1.12 -12.19
CA LEU A 22 -6.69 -1.55 -11.05
C LEU A 22 -6.39 -0.35 -10.15
N LEU A 23 -7.03 -0.30 -8.99
CA LEU A 23 -6.75 0.69 -7.95
C LEU A 23 -5.55 0.27 -7.12
N LEU A 24 -4.56 1.14 -7.04
CA LEU A 24 -3.32 0.94 -6.29
C LEU A 24 -3.29 1.86 -5.06
N ILE A 25 -3.36 1.29 -3.86
CA ILE A 25 -3.45 2.01 -2.58
C ILE A 25 -2.08 1.97 -1.88
N MET A 26 -1.42 3.12 -1.81
CA MET A 26 -0.07 3.25 -1.27
C MET A 26 -0.04 3.16 0.26
N GLY A 27 1.09 2.73 0.80
CA GLY A 27 1.36 2.68 2.23
C GLY A 27 1.65 4.04 2.87
N MET A 28 1.89 4.01 4.18
CA MET A 28 2.23 5.19 4.99
C MET A 28 3.44 5.92 4.42
N SER A 29 3.44 7.24 4.54
CA SER A 29 4.48 8.18 4.07
C SER A 29 4.71 8.22 2.55
N GLY A 30 4.05 7.36 1.78
CA GLY A 30 4.15 7.34 0.33
C GLY A 30 3.08 8.21 -0.35
N THR A 31 3.39 8.65 -1.56
CA THR A 31 2.47 9.28 -2.52
C THR A 31 2.30 8.37 -3.73
N LYS A 32 1.41 8.70 -4.64
CA LYS A 32 1.23 7.96 -5.91
C LYS A 32 2.53 7.74 -6.71
N HIS A 33 3.53 8.59 -6.51
CA HIS A 33 4.84 8.48 -7.17
C HIS A 33 5.76 7.42 -6.57
N HIS A 34 5.45 6.90 -5.37
CA HIS A 34 6.29 5.89 -4.68
C HIS A 34 6.03 4.45 -5.15
N TRP A 35 5.04 4.22 -6.01
CA TRP A 35 4.89 2.92 -6.66
C TRP A 35 6.10 2.53 -7.52
N GLY A 36 6.79 3.52 -8.10
CA GLY A 36 7.91 3.30 -9.00
C GLY A 36 7.45 2.95 -10.41
N GLU A 37 8.11 3.55 -11.42
CA GLU A 37 7.69 3.39 -12.82
C GLU A 37 7.83 1.95 -13.32
N ARG A 38 8.81 1.19 -12.81
CA ARG A 38 9.05 -0.19 -13.26
C ARG A 38 7.87 -1.14 -13.06
N VAL A 39 7.19 -1.08 -11.92
CA VAL A 39 5.99 -1.91 -11.68
C VAL A 39 4.78 -1.34 -12.41
N LEU A 40 4.63 -0.01 -12.44
CA LEU A 40 3.51 0.64 -13.12
C LEU A 40 3.49 0.37 -14.62
N GLU A 41 4.63 0.45 -15.32
CA GLU A 41 4.74 0.11 -16.74
C GLU A 41 4.27 -1.32 -17.04
N ARG A 42 4.60 -2.28 -16.15
CA ARG A 42 4.19 -3.67 -16.31
C ARG A 42 2.71 -3.89 -16.06
N LEU A 43 2.16 -3.23 -15.06
CA LEU A 43 0.73 -3.29 -14.75
C LEU A 43 -0.10 -2.64 -15.86
N ARG A 44 0.33 -1.50 -16.39
CA ARG A 44 -0.32 -0.77 -17.49
C ARG A 44 -0.41 -1.57 -18.81
N GLY A 45 0.40 -2.59 -18.95
CA GLY A 45 0.29 -3.52 -20.10
C GLY A 45 -0.97 -4.40 -20.07
N ASN A 46 -1.67 -4.49 -18.94
CA ASN A 46 -2.83 -5.36 -18.74
C ASN A 46 -4.01 -4.67 -18.03
N PHE A 47 -3.77 -3.53 -17.38
CA PHE A 47 -4.74 -2.83 -16.57
C PHE A 47 -4.75 -1.33 -16.87
N GLU A 48 -5.90 -0.72 -16.70
CA GLU A 48 -5.98 0.70 -16.46
C GLU A 48 -5.63 0.97 -14.99
N THR A 49 -4.39 1.39 -14.73
CA THR A 49 -3.92 1.64 -13.37
C THR A 49 -4.39 2.99 -12.86
N ILE A 50 -4.87 3.02 -11.62
CA ILE A 50 -5.27 4.22 -10.89
C ILE A 50 -4.43 4.29 -9.63
N VAL A 51 -3.56 5.30 -9.55
CA VAL A 51 -2.77 5.62 -8.37
C VAL A 51 -3.22 6.96 -7.83
N TYR A 52 -3.25 7.15 -6.53
CA TYR A 52 -3.69 8.41 -5.94
C TYR A 52 -2.90 8.77 -4.68
N ASP A 53 -2.97 10.02 -4.29
CA ASP A 53 -2.48 10.54 -3.03
C ASP A 53 -3.60 10.49 -1.98
N HIS A 54 -3.36 9.88 -0.82
CA HIS A 54 -4.29 9.94 0.30
C HIS A 54 -4.57 11.40 0.71
N ARG A 55 -5.68 11.63 1.45
CA ARG A 55 -5.91 12.93 2.11
C ARG A 55 -4.66 13.38 2.85
N ASP A 56 -4.40 14.67 2.86
CA ASP A 56 -3.22 15.32 3.45
C ASP A 56 -1.87 14.98 2.77
N ALA A 57 -1.84 14.03 1.83
CA ALA A 57 -0.64 13.63 1.11
C ALA A 57 -0.56 14.26 -0.29
N GLY A 58 0.67 14.37 -0.82
CA GLY A 58 0.91 14.83 -2.19
C GLY A 58 0.18 16.11 -2.56
N ASP A 59 -0.63 16.05 -3.63
CA ASP A 59 -1.44 17.16 -4.12
C ASP A 59 -2.93 17.03 -3.77
N SER A 60 -3.31 16.06 -2.92
CA SER A 60 -4.67 15.93 -2.40
C SER A 60 -5.00 16.99 -1.36
N THR A 61 -6.30 17.18 -1.11
CA THR A 61 -6.80 18.16 -0.11
C THR A 61 -6.11 18.00 1.23
N ARG A 62 -5.64 19.12 1.78
CA ARG A 62 -5.09 19.23 3.14
C ARG A 62 -6.23 19.52 4.11
N THR A 63 -6.69 18.48 4.82
CA THR A 63 -7.73 18.64 5.85
C THR A 63 -7.14 19.17 7.15
N GLY A 64 -5.94 18.69 7.50
CA GLY A 64 -5.29 18.97 8.78
C GLY A 64 -5.93 18.23 9.96
N GLU A 65 -7.01 17.49 9.74
CA GLU A 65 -7.79 16.81 10.76
C GLU A 65 -7.29 15.36 10.97
N PRO A 66 -7.49 14.78 12.17
CA PRO A 66 -7.32 13.34 12.39
C PRO A 66 -8.23 12.53 11.47
N PHE A 67 -7.77 11.35 11.08
CA PHE A 67 -8.53 10.40 10.28
C PHE A 67 -8.22 8.96 10.70
N THR A 68 -9.06 8.05 10.29
CA THR A 68 -8.95 6.60 10.51
C THR A 68 -8.65 5.87 9.20
N ILE A 69 -8.31 4.58 9.28
CA ILE A 69 -8.22 3.72 8.08
C ILE A 69 -9.56 3.61 7.37
N VAL A 70 -10.68 3.63 8.12
CA VAL A 70 -12.04 3.63 7.55
C VAL A 70 -12.31 4.90 6.73
N ASP A 71 -11.85 6.06 7.21
CA ASP A 71 -11.96 7.32 6.44
C ASP A 71 -11.19 7.25 5.12
N LEU A 72 -9.99 6.64 5.14
CA LEU A 72 -9.18 6.44 3.93
C LEU A 72 -9.82 5.43 2.96
N ALA A 73 -10.54 4.44 3.47
CA ALA A 73 -11.32 3.52 2.65
C ALA A 73 -12.50 4.24 1.99
N GLY A 74 -13.22 5.10 2.72
CA GLY A 74 -14.26 5.96 2.17
C GLY A 74 -13.74 6.92 1.09
N ASP A 75 -12.51 7.43 1.22
CA ASP A 75 -11.85 8.22 0.19
C ASP A 75 -11.61 7.41 -1.10
N ALA A 76 -11.16 6.15 -0.95
CA ALA A 76 -10.94 5.27 -2.09
C ALA A 76 -12.25 4.94 -2.81
N THR A 77 -13.35 4.70 -2.09
CA THR A 77 -14.70 4.59 -2.65
C THR A 77 -15.08 5.86 -3.43
N GLY A 78 -14.95 7.02 -2.78
CA GLY A 78 -15.27 8.30 -3.42
C GLY A 78 -14.45 8.58 -4.67
N LEU A 79 -13.20 8.11 -4.73
CA LEU A 79 -12.39 8.18 -5.95
C LEU A 79 -12.97 7.31 -7.05
N LEU A 80 -13.32 6.05 -6.77
CA LEU A 80 -13.94 5.15 -7.76
C LEU A 80 -15.24 5.74 -8.30
N ASP A 81 -16.08 6.32 -7.42
CA ASP A 81 -17.34 6.98 -7.81
C ASP A 81 -17.10 8.18 -8.73
N ALA A 82 -16.16 9.05 -8.37
CA ALA A 82 -15.81 10.22 -9.17
C ALA A 82 -15.25 9.86 -10.57
N LEU A 83 -14.67 8.67 -10.69
CA LEU A 83 -14.12 8.15 -11.96
C LEU A 83 -15.14 7.31 -12.74
N GLY A 84 -16.35 7.08 -12.19
CA GLY A 84 -17.39 6.27 -12.82
C GLY A 84 -17.03 4.78 -12.90
N ILE A 85 -16.25 4.28 -11.92
CA ILE A 85 -15.78 2.89 -11.87
C ILE A 85 -16.68 2.12 -10.90
N GLU A 86 -17.50 1.21 -11.41
CA GLU A 86 -18.41 0.40 -10.60
C GLU A 86 -17.67 -0.67 -9.79
N SER A 87 -16.67 -1.32 -10.39
CA SER A 87 -15.84 -2.34 -9.74
C SER A 87 -14.42 -2.30 -10.28
N ALA A 88 -13.43 -2.56 -9.40
CA ALA A 88 -12.02 -2.57 -9.75
C ALA A 88 -11.28 -3.75 -9.10
N HIS A 89 -10.18 -4.20 -9.72
CA HIS A 89 -9.15 -4.91 -8.99
C HIS A 89 -8.48 -3.93 -8.02
N VAL A 90 -8.14 -4.38 -6.82
CA VAL A 90 -7.50 -3.52 -5.81
C VAL A 90 -6.22 -4.15 -5.31
N MET A 91 -5.15 -3.39 -5.29
CA MET A 91 -3.90 -3.75 -4.63
C MET A 91 -3.55 -2.69 -3.60
N GLY A 92 -3.52 -3.09 -2.33
CA GLY A 92 -3.06 -2.23 -1.23
C GLY A 92 -1.82 -2.80 -0.57
N ILE A 93 -0.85 -1.93 -0.25
CA ILE A 93 0.37 -2.33 0.46
C ILE A 93 0.49 -1.64 1.80
N SER A 94 0.99 -2.35 2.83
CA SER A 94 1.21 -1.76 4.16
C SER A 94 -0.07 -1.09 4.69
N MET A 95 -0.04 0.19 5.08
CA MET A 95 -1.24 0.98 5.40
C MET A 95 -2.29 0.91 4.28
N GLY A 96 -1.87 0.94 3.02
CA GLY A 96 -2.80 0.79 1.88
C GLY A 96 -3.49 -0.57 1.84
N GLY A 97 -2.85 -1.62 2.35
CA GLY A 97 -3.47 -2.93 2.55
C GLY A 97 -4.51 -2.94 3.67
N MET A 98 -4.32 -2.14 4.73
CA MET A 98 -5.32 -1.92 5.77
C MET A 98 -6.56 -1.19 5.20
N VAL A 99 -6.32 -0.15 4.39
CA VAL A 99 -7.37 0.58 3.67
C VAL A 99 -8.14 -0.35 2.73
N ALA A 100 -7.43 -1.21 1.98
CA ALA A 100 -8.03 -2.17 1.08
C ALA A 100 -8.87 -3.24 1.82
N GLN A 101 -8.48 -3.65 3.02
CA GLN A 101 -9.29 -4.53 3.88
C GLN A 101 -10.60 -3.85 4.29
N GLU A 102 -10.54 -2.61 4.80
CA GLU A 102 -11.76 -1.87 5.20
C GLU A 102 -12.67 -1.60 4.01
N LEU A 103 -12.11 -1.23 2.84
CA LEU A 103 -12.87 -1.04 1.61
C LEU A 103 -13.60 -2.32 1.20
N ALA A 104 -12.90 -3.46 1.17
CA ALA A 104 -13.47 -4.74 0.76
C ALA A 104 -14.48 -5.30 1.77
N LEU A 105 -14.36 -4.97 3.04
CA LEU A 105 -15.35 -5.32 4.07
C LEU A 105 -16.61 -4.45 3.99
N ALA A 106 -16.47 -3.18 3.62
CA ALA A 106 -17.59 -2.23 3.52
C ALA A 106 -18.37 -2.38 2.21
N GLU A 107 -17.66 -2.59 1.10
CA GLU A 107 -18.23 -2.59 -0.26
C GLU A 107 -17.64 -3.73 -1.12
N PRO A 108 -17.90 -5.00 -0.75
CA PRO A 108 -17.30 -6.15 -1.41
C PRO A 108 -17.62 -6.24 -2.90
N GLU A 109 -18.79 -5.75 -3.34
CA GLU A 109 -19.21 -5.72 -4.74
C GLU A 109 -18.40 -4.76 -5.61
N ARG A 110 -17.71 -3.79 -5.00
CA ARG A 110 -16.81 -2.85 -5.67
C ARG A 110 -15.44 -3.45 -5.99
N ILE A 111 -15.15 -4.66 -5.49
CA ILE A 111 -13.82 -5.27 -5.55
C ILE A 111 -13.86 -6.54 -6.41
N ALA A 112 -13.36 -6.46 -7.64
CA ALA A 112 -13.25 -7.61 -8.53
C ALA A 112 -12.26 -8.65 -8.02
N SER A 113 -11.09 -8.22 -7.53
CA SER A 113 -10.13 -9.03 -6.78
C SER A 113 -9.31 -8.15 -5.85
N LEU A 114 -8.82 -8.73 -4.75
CA LEU A 114 -8.07 -8.03 -3.72
C LEU A 114 -6.66 -8.61 -3.60
N THR A 115 -5.64 -7.74 -3.68
CA THR A 115 -4.24 -8.09 -3.40
C THR A 115 -3.77 -7.30 -2.17
N LEU A 116 -3.45 -8.01 -1.09
CA LEU A 116 -2.95 -7.46 0.17
C LEU A 116 -1.44 -7.69 0.27
N GLY A 117 -0.65 -6.63 0.06
CA GLY A 117 0.81 -6.69 0.06
C GLY A 117 1.44 -6.20 1.37
N CYS A 118 2.29 -7.00 2.00
CA CYS A 118 3.10 -6.61 3.15
C CYS A 118 2.32 -5.76 4.17
N THR A 119 1.16 -6.26 4.58
CA THR A 119 0.22 -5.55 5.48
C THR A 119 -0.09 -6.36 6.72
N TYR A 120 -0.88 -5.79 7.62
CA TYR A 120 -1.35 -6.46 8.81
C TYR A 120 -2.84 -6.17 9.05
N CYS A 121 -3.50 -6.93 9.92
CA CYS A 121 -4.93 -6.80 10.20
C CYS A 121 -5.25 -6.40 11.64
N GLY A 122 -4.25 -6.08 12.47
CA GLY A 122 -4.47 -5.89 13.90
C GLY A 122 -4.74 -7.20 14.63
N GLY A 123 -5.23 -7.11 15.85
CA GLY A 123 -5.62 -8.24 16.68
C GLY A 123 -4.48 -9.01 17.33
N GLU A 124 -4.86 -9.99 18.17
CA GLU A 124 -3.91 -10.86 18.85
C GLU A 124 -3.15 -11.74 17.84
N GLY A 125 -1.83 -11.82 17.99
CA GLY A 125 -0.95 -12.57 17.07
C GLY A 125 -0.38 -11.76 15.94
N SER A 126 -0.82 -10.52 15.71
CA SER A 126 -0.16 -9.61 14.77
C SER A 126 1.19 -9.15 15.32
N ALA A 127 2.12 -8.84 14.40
CA ALA A 127 3.46 -8.42 14.76
C ALA A 127 3.82 -7.09 14.09
N LEU A 128 4.52 -6.25 14.83
CA LEU A 128 5.06 -4.98 14.36
C LEU A 128 6.59 -5.05 14.28
N ALA A 129 7.19 -4.01 13.70
CA ALA A 129 8.62 -3.84 13.64
C ALA A 129 9.27 -3.96 15.03
N SER A 130 10.47 -4.52 15.08
CA SER A 130 11.24 -4.59 16.32
C SER A 130 11.55 -3.18 16.86
N GLU A 131 11.79 -3.08 18.18
CA GLU A 131 12.20 -1.83 18.82
C GLU A 131 13.45 -1.21 18.17
N GLY A 132 14.39 -2.05 17.71
CA GLY A 132 15.60 -1.60 17.01
C GLY A 132 15.28 -0.91 15.68
N VAL A 133 14.36 -1.45 14.89
CA VAL A 133 13.90 -0.85 13.63
C VAL A 133 13.15 0.45 13.91
N MET A 134 12.24 0.46 14.87
CA MET A 134 11.48 1.66 15.23
C MET A 134 12.39 2.78 15.73
N ARG A 135 13.38 2.45 16.57
CA ARG A 135 14.36 3.43 17.05
C ARG A 135 15.21 4.00 15.91
N LYS A 136 15.70 3.16 14.99
CA LYS A 136 16.45 3.62 13.81
C LYS A 136 15.66 4.63 12.98
N LEU A 137 14.39 4.35 12.72
CA LEU A 137 13.52 5.27 11.98
C LEU A 137 13.27 6.56 12.75
N ALA A 138 12.98 6.49 14.05
CA ALA A 138 12.72 7.66 14.90
C ALA A 138 13.96 8.56 15.00
N GLU A 139 15.15 8.00 15.19
CA GLU A 139 16.42 8.74 15.23
C GLU A 139 16.69 9.43 13.89
N ALA A 140 16.48 8.74 12.77
CA ALA A 140 16.67 9.31 11.44
C ALA A 140 15.67 10.44 11.15
N MET A 141 14.41 10.29 11.54
CA MET A 141 13.40 11.35 11.40
C MET A 141 13.72 12.57 12.29
N SER A 142 14.21 12.32 13.52
CA SER A 142 14.54 13.37 14.49
C SER A 142 15.82 14.14 14.12
N SER A 143 16.66 13.61 13.22
CA SER A 143 17.88 14.28 12.77
C SER A 143 17.62 15.58 12.02
N GLY A 144 16.43 15.76 11.47
CA GLY A 144 16.07 16.87 10.59
C GLY A 144 16.75 16.81 9.20
N ASP A 145 17.61 15.80 8.97
CA ASP A 145 18.24 15.56 7.68
C ASP A 145 17.43 14.58 6.84
N ARG A 146 16.76 15.13 5.84
CA ARG A 146 15.84 14.35 4.99
C ARG A 146 16.52 13.21 4.22
N PRO A 147 17.71 13.37 3.61
CA PRO A 147 18.45 12.25 3.02
C PRO A 147 18.72 11.12 3.99
N THR A 148 19.12 11.42 5.23
CA THR A 148 19.32 10.42 6.30
C THR A 148 18.03 9.67 6.62
N ALA A 149 16.88 10.36 6.74
CA ALA A 149 15.59 9.74 6.97
C ALA A 149 15.18 8.82 5.81
N ILE A 150 15.40 9.25 4.56
CA ILE A 150 15.11 8.44 3.36
C ILE A 150 16.04 7.21 3.30
N ARG A 151 17.33 7.35 3.66
CA ARG A 151 18.26 6.21 3.71
C ARG A 151 17.82 5.19 4.74
N ALA A 152 17.47 5.60 5.94
CA ALA A 152 17.00 4.71 6.99
C ALA A 152 15.69 4.00 6.57
N SER A 153 14.76 4.74 5.95
CA SER A 153 13.54 4.18 5.38
C SER A 153 13.86 3.12 4.32
N TRP A 154 14.74 3.43 3.35
CA TRP A 154 15.16 2.48 2.33
C TRP A 154 15.66 1.16 2.92
N GLU A 155 16.62 1.23 3.85
CA GLU A 155 17.29 0.08 4.44
C GLU A 155 16.36 -0.83 5.25
N VAL A 156 15.26 -0.32 5.80
CA VAL A 156 14.28 -1.13 6.53
C VAL A 156 13.13 -1.64 5.65
N ASN A 157 12.94 -1.01 4.50
CA ASN A 157 11.85 -1.35 3.58
C ASN A 157 12.23 -2.40 2.52
N VAL A 158 13.52 -2.63 2.29
CA VAL A 158 13.97 -3.60 1.30
C VAL A 158 14.91 -4.63 1.91
N SER A 159 15.15 -5.72 1.20
CA SER A 159 16.13 -6.72 1.63
C SER A 159 17.55 -6.13 1.71
N PRO A 160 18.43 -6.65 2.58
CA PRO A 160 19.81 -6.15 2.69
C PRO A 160 20.59 -6.21 1.37
N SER A 161 20.35 -7.25 0.56
CA SER A 161 20.98 -7.40 -0.76
C SER A 161 20.49 -6.31 -1.74
N PHE A 162 19.20 -5.98 -1.72
CA PHE A 162 18.66 -4.94 -2.56
C PHE A 162 19.00 -3.54 -2.05
N ALA A 163 19.13 -3.35 -0.75
CA ALA A 163 19.57 -2.09 -0.14
C ALA A 163 20.95 -1.64 -0.64
N ALA A 164 21.81 -2.57 -1.00
CA ALA A 164 23.14 -2.31 -1.57
C ALA A 164 23.11 -1.84 -3.03
N ASN A 165 21.95 -1.92 -3.72
CA ASN A 165 21.80 -1.45 -5.10
C ASN A 165 21.72 0.08 -5.14
N GLN A 166 22.86 0.73 -5.41
CA GLN A 166 22.96 2.19 -5.41
C GLN A 166 22.04 2.84 -6.44
N ALA A 167 21.88 2.26 -7.63
CA ALA A 167 21.02 2.84 -8.68
C ALA A 167 19.54 2.85 -8.28
N GLU A 168 19.06 1.82 -7.60
CA GLU A 168 17.67 1.78 -7.08
C GLU A 168 17.50 2.71 -5.89
N TYR A 169 18.50 2.77 -4.99
CA TYR A 169 18.49 3.77 -3.93
C TYR A 169 18.43 5.21 -4.45
N ASP A 170 19.20 5.53 -5.48
CA ASP A 170 19.21 6.89 -6.07
C ASP A 170 17.85 7.25 -6.66
N ARG A 171 17.13 6.29 -7.25
CA ARG A 171 15.74 6.47 -7.72
C ARG A 171 14.79 6.72 -6.54
N PHE A 172 14.90 5.90 -5.50
CA PHE A 172 14.10 6.04 -4.29
C PHE A 172 14.36 7.39 -3.60
N LEU A 173 15.64 7.76 -3.44
CA LEU A 173 16.05 9.06 -2.89
C LEU A 173 15.48 10.22 -3.69
N LYS A 174 15.60 10.18 -5.03
CA LYS A 174 15.06 11.22 -5.91
C LYS A 174 13.55 11.39 -5.72
N THR A 175 12.81 10.29 -5.64
CA THR A 175 11.36 10.31 -5.40
C THR A 175 11.04 10.88 -4.00
N GLY A 176 11.69 10.36 -2.96
CA GLY A 176 11.50 10.83 -1.59
C GLY A 176 11.86 12.30 -1.39
N MET A 177 12.91 12.80 -2.04
CA MET A 177 13.28 14.23 -1.99
C MET A 177 12.26 15.12 -2.68
N LYS A 178 11.69 14.67 -3.79
CA LYS A 178 10.72 15.46 -4.56
C LYS A 178 9.31 15.42 -3.98
N TYR A 179 8.86 14.26 -3.51
CA TYR A 179 7.47 14.00 -3.11
C TYR A 179 7.34 13.57 -1.64
N GLY A 180 8.17 14.12 -0.78
CA GLY A 180 8.11 13.76 0.63
C GLY A 180 6.89 14.30 1.35
N MET A 181 6.59 13.65 2.47
CA MET A 181 5.43 13.92 3.30
C MET A 181 5.81 14.73 4.53
N PRO A 182 4.99 15.70 4.96
CA PRO A 182 5.17 16.39 6.24
C PRO A 182 5.08 15.42 7.42
N VAL A 183 5.89 15.67 8.46
CA VAL A 183 5.95 14.79 9.64
C VAL A 183 4.60 14.69 10.35
N GLU A 184 3.86 15.80 10.43
CA GLU A 184 2.52 15.82 11.03
C GLU A 184 1.51 14.93 10.30
N VAL A 185 1.65 14.76 8.98
CA VAL A 185 0.81 13.82 8.21
C VAL A 185 1.22 12.38 8.51
N ILE A 186 2.52 12.09 8.57
CA ILE A 186 3.03 10.77 8.95
C ILE A 186 2.51 10.38 10.34
N MET A 187 2.52 11.32 11.29
CA MET A 187 2.01 11.07 12.64
C MET A 187 0.51 10.76 12.67
N ARG A 188 -0.31 11.46 11.86
CA ARG A 188 -1.74 11.14 11.71
C ARG A 188 -1.96 9.76 11.09
N GLN A 189 -1.17 9.40 10.08
CA GLN A 189 -1.20 8.05 9.49
C GLN A 189 -0.81 6.97 10.51
N MET A 190 0.22 7.19 11.32
CA MET A 190 0.59 6.28 12.40
C MET A 190 -0.54 6.11 13.42
N GLN A 191 -1.23 7.18 13.77
CA GLN A 191 -2.38 7.13 14.68
C GLN A 191 -3.54 6.34 14.06
N ALA A 192 -3.83 6.52 12.78
CA ALA A 192 -4.84 5.75 12.04
C ALA A 192 -4.50 4.24 12.03
N ILE A 193 -3.22 3.90 11.75
CA ILE A 193 -2.70 2.53 11.80
C ILE A 193 -2.87 1.92 13.19
N ALA A 194 -2.53 2.66 14.24
CA ALA A 194 -2.63 2.18 15.62
C ALA A 194 -4.06 1.85 16.06
N GLY A 195 -5.06 2.46 15.43
CA GLY A 195 -6.48 2.18 15.66
C GLY A 195 -7.08 1.10 14.76
N HIS A 196 -6.28 0.52 13.84
CA HIS A 196 -6.77 -0.44 12.87
C HIS A 196 -6.82 -1.88 13.43
N ASP A 197 -8.00 -2.50 13.38
CA ASP A 197 -8.20 -3.92 13.66
C ASP A 197 -9.35 -4.48 12.81
N THR A 198 -9.02 -5.33 11.86
CA THR A 198 -9.95 -6.09 11.02
C THR A 198 -9.93 -7.59 11.35
N SER A 199 -9.06 -8.04 12.26
CA SER A 199 -8.81 -9.47 12.52
C SER A 199 -10.08 -10.28 12.79
N GLY A 200 -11.02 -9.73 13.54
CA GLY A 200 -12.31 -10.35 13.84
C GLY A 200 -13.32 -10.31 12.67
N ARG A 201 -13.03 -9.61 11.58
CA ARG A 201 -13.94 -9.41 10.43
C ARG A 201 -13.46 -10.06 9.13
N LEU A 202 -12.17 -10.41 9.02
CA LEU A 202 -11.60 -10.96 7.78
C LEU A 202 -12.24 -12.28 7.33
N ALA A 203 -12.84 -13.04 8.25
CA ALA A 203 -13.59 -14.26 7.90
C ALA A 203 -14.84 -13.98 7.03
N SER A 204 -15.32 -12.73 6.99
CA SER A 204 -16.45 -12.31 6.15
C SER A 204 -16.01 -11.63 4.85
N LEU A 205 -14.72 -11.58 4.56
CA LEU A 205 -14.21 -10.95 3.35
C LEU A 205 -14.63 -11.77 2.12
N ALA A 206 -15.45 -11.16 1.26
CA ALA A 206 -16.06 -11.86 0.13
C ALA A 206 -15.24 -11.84 -1.18
N PRO A 207 -14.50 -10.74 -1.52
CA PRO A 207 -13.75 -10.71 -2.77
C PRO A 207 -12.63 -11.77 -2.79
N PRO A 208 -12.37 -12.39 -3.95
CA PRO A 208 -11.20 -13.25 -4.13
C PRO A 208 -9.92 -12.52 -3.69
N THR A 209 -9.20 -13.10 -2.74
CA THR A 209 -8.11 -12.41 -2.06
C THR A 209 -6.77 -13.14 -2.24
N MET A 210 -5.74 -12.39 -2.58
CA MET A 210 -4.35 -12.82 -2.55
C MET A 210 -3.56 -12.00 -1.53
N VAL A 211 -2.77 -12.69 -0.71
CA VAL A 211 -1.85 -12.07 0.25
C VAL A 211 -0.42 -12.27 -0.26
N VAL A 212 0.35 -11.19 -0.39
CA VAL A 212 1.75 -11.22 -0.83
C VAL A 212 2.64 -10.66 0.27
N HIS A 213 3.67 -11.40 0.69
CA HIS A 213 4.54 -10.96 1.77
C HIS A 213 6.00 -11.40 1.59
N GLY A 214 6.94 -10.49 1.85
CA GLY A 214 8.37 -10.78 1.83
C GLY A 214 8.86 -11.40 3.14
N THR A 215 9.77 -12.40 3.07
CA THR A 215 10.32 -13.05 4.28
C THR A 215 11.24 -12.15 5.10
N LEU A 216 11.80 -11.11 4.48
CA LEU A 216 12.71 -10.16 5.11
C LEU A 216 12.05 -8.81 5.44
N ASP A 217 10.72 -8.76 5.46
CA ASP A 217 9.98 -7.56 5.89
C ASP A 217 10.28 -7.24 7.35
N GLN A 218 10.97 -6.12 7.60
CA GLN A 218 11.35 -5.66 8.93
C GLN A 218 10.30 -4.77 9.58
N LEU A 219 9.36 -4.21 8.80
CA LEU A 219 8.30 -3.31 9.29
C LEU A 219 7.07 -4.07 9.76
N LEU A 220 6.58 -4.97 8.92
CA LEU A 220 5.44 -5.83 9.20
C LEU A 220 5.86 -7.27 8.92
N PRO A 221 6.38 -7.99 9.92
CA PRO A 221 6.92 -9.33 9.74
C PRO A 221 5.97 -10.29 9.01
N VAL A 222 6.54 -11.23 8.23
CA VAL A 222 5.82 -12.17 7.34
C VAL A 222 4.71 -12.98 8.01
N GLN A 223 4.76 -13.14 9.35
CA GLN A 223 3.68 -13.78 10.10
C GLN A 223 2.33 -13.05 9.97
N ASN A 224 2.33 -11.72 9.74
CA ASN A 224 1.10 -10.99 9.48
C ASN A 224 0.42 -11.45 8.18
N GLY A 225 1.19 -11.67 7.12
CA GLY A 225 0.66 -12.21 5.87
C GLY A 225 0.09 -13.62 6.05
N ARG A 226 0.78 -14.47 6.83
CA ARG A 226 0.29 -15.81 7.18
C ARG A 226 -0.99 -15.76 8.02
N MET A 227 -1.05 -14.83 8.98
CA MET A 227 -2.23 -14.61 9.80
C MET A 227 -3.43 -14.17 8.95
N ILE A 228 -3.27 -13.16 8.10
CA ILE A 228 -4.34 -12.69 7.20
C ILE A 228 -4.82 -13.85 6.31
N ALA A 229 -3.91 -14.58 5.68
CA ALA A 229 -4.28 -15.72 4.83
C ALA A 229 -4.98 -16.84 5.59
N GLY A 230 -4.70 -17.02 6.87
CA GLY A 230 -5.40 -17.98 7.73
C GLY A 230 -6.80 -17.52 8.16
N LEU A 231 -7.06 -16.21 8.14
CA LEU A 231 -8.34 -15.61 8.53
C LEU A 231 -9.30 -15.42 7.33
N VAL A 232 -8.75 -15.18 6.13
CA VAL A 232 -9.54 -14.95 4.91
C VAL A 232 -9.83 -16.29 4.24
N PRO A 233 -11.10 -16.70 4.07
CA PRO A 233 -11.45 -17.94 3.38
C PRO A 233 -10.91 -17.96 1.94
N ASP A 234 -10.43 -19.12 1.52
CA ASP A 234 -9.95 -19.40 0.16
C ASP A 234 -8.90 -18.44 -0.39
N SER A 235 -8.22 -17.71 0.49
CA SER A 235 -7.18 -16.77 0.06
C SER A 235 -5.94 -17.49 -0.47
N ARG A 236 -5.34 -16.92 -1.53
CA ARG A 236 -4.04 -17.32 -2.04
C ARG A 236 -2.94 -16.64 -1.23
N LEU A 237 -1.96 -17.38 -0.73
CA LEU A 237 -0.79 -16.83 -0.03
C LEU A 237 0.47 -16.99 -0.88
N GLU A 238 1.14 -15.87 -1.16
CA GLU A 238 2.42 -15.81 -1.87
C GLU A 238 3.50 -15.26 -0.94
N ILE A 239 4.45 -16.11 -0.57
CA ILE A 239 5.61 -15.71 0.24
C ILE A 239 6.82 -15.54 -0.68
N LEU A 240 7.36 -14.32 -0.70
CA LEU A 240 8.54 -13.98 -1.50
C LEU A 240 9.79 -14.13 -0.64
N ASP A 241 10.54 -15.20 -0.89
CA ASP A 241 11.75 -15.47 -0.12
C ASP A 241 12.88 -14.48 -0.42
N GLY A 242 13.58 -14.03 0.62
CA GLY A 242 14.67 -13.07 0.51
C GLY A 242 14.26 -11.63 0.17
N VAL A 243 12.96 -11.30 0.20
CA VAL A 243 12.39 -9.99 -0.18
C VAL A 243 11.91 -9.22 1.05
N GLY A 244 12.06 -7.90 1.04
CA GLY A 244 11.62 -6.99 2.10
C GLY A 244 10.18 -6.50 1.93
N HIS A 245 9.88 -5.38 2.57
CA HIS A 245 8.56 -4.74 2.59
C HIS A 245 8.11 -4.21 1.22
N LEU A 246 9.02 -3.57 0.48
CA LEU A 246 8.74 -3.01 -0.85
C LEU A 246 8.99 -4.04 -1.96
N PHE A 247 8.34 -5.19 -1.89
CA PHE A 247 8.50 -6.28 -2.86
C PHE A 247 8.29 -5.82 -4.31
N PHE A 248 7.43 -4.87 -4.57
CA PHE A 248 7.15 -4.32 -5.90
C PHE A 248 8.28 -3.41 -6.42
N TRP A 249 9.19 -2.95 -5.57
CA TRP A 249 10.46 -2.33 -5.95
C TRP A 249 11.54 -3.37 -6.23
N GLU A 250 11.62 -4.41 -5.36
CA GLU A 250 12.64 -5.45 -5.48
C GLU A 250 12.39 -6.39 -6.65
N GLN A 251 11.13 -6.78 -6.86
CA GLN A 251 10.70 -7.74 -7.87
C GLN A 251 9.48 -7.21 -8.66
N PRO A 252 9.62 -6.11 -9.42
CA PRO A 252 8.50 -5.47 -10.12
C PRO A 252 7.85 -6.38 -11.17
N GLU A 253 8.63 -7.26 -11.81
CA GLU A 253 8.14 -8.27 -12.75
C GLU A 253 7.23 -9.27 -12.05
N ARG A 254 7.69 -9.84 -10.95
CA ARG A 254 6.92 -10.83 -10.17
C ARG A 254 5.70 -10.21 -9.52
N ALA A 255 5.80 -9.00 -9.00
CA ALA A 255 4.68 -8.27 -8.43
C ALA A 255 3.55 -8.08 -9.46
N ALA A 256 3.89 -7.61 -10.67
CA ALA A 256 2.91 -7.42 -11.74
C ALA A 256 2.34 -8.75 -12.26
N GLU A 257 3.15 -9.79 -12.36
CA GLU A 257 2.71 -11.14 -12.74
C GLU A 257 1.70 -11.70 -11.75
N LEU A 258 1.97 -11.63 -10.44
CA LEU A 258 1.07 -12.08 -9.39
C LEU A 258 -0.29 -11.38 -9.46
N VAL A 259 -0.30 -10.06 -9.59
CA VAL A 259 -1.55 -9.29 -9.72
C VAL A 259 -2.33 -9.72 -10.96
N ARG A 260 -1.65 -9.88 -12.11
CA ARG A 260 -2.27 -10.32 -13.36
C ARG A 260 -2.85 -11.73 -13.25
N GLU A 261 -2.09 -12.70 -12.70
CA GLU A 261 -2.54 -14.09 -12.50
C GLU A 261 -3.76 -14.13 -11.60
N HIS A 262 -3.74 -13.35 -10.50
CA HIS A 262 -4.85 -13.31 -9.55
C HIS A 262 -6.10 -12.69 -10.18
N ALA A 263 -5.98 -11.59 -10.89
CA ALA A 263 -7.08 -10.96 -11.61
C ALA A 263 -7.69 -11.88 -12.69
N ALA A 264 -6.85 -12.59 -13.46
CA ALA A 264 -7.29 -13.52 -14.51
C ALA A 264 -8.06 -14.73 -13.95
N ALA A 265 -7.70 -15.20 -12.76
CA ALA A 265 -8.36 -16.34 -12.12
C ALA A 265 -9.80 -16.04 -11.67
N VAL A 266 -10.17 -14.78 -11.55
CA VAL A 266 -11.51 -14.33 -11.11
C VAL A 266 -12.48 -14.18 -12.29
N ASN A 267 -11.96 -14.01 -13.50
CA ASN A 267 -12.76 -13.76 -14.71
C ASN A 267 -13.14 -15.06 -15.48
N VAL A 268 -12.99 -16.22 -14.84
CA VAL A 268 -13.32 -17.54 -15.45
C VAL A 268 -14.63 -18.12 -14.94
#